data_a496f106aba45645c54c50f20243d768
#
_entry.id   a496f106aba45645c54c50f20243d768
#
_cell.length_a   1.000
_cell.length_b   1.000
_cell.length_c   1.000
_cell.angle_alpha   90.00
_cell.angle_beta   90.00
_cell.angle_gamma   90.00
#
_symmetry.space_group_name_H-M   'P 1'
#
loop_
_entity.id
_entity.type
_entity.pdbx_description
1 polymer ?
#
loop_
_entity_poly.entity_id
_entity_poly.type
_entity_poly.pdbx_seq_one_letter_code
_entity_poly.pdbx_strand_id
1 'polypeptide(L)'
;MDFHFASAWEIVADKYPNRVATISDDKPLSWKDFERRASCIASLLEEHGLGADSKAGLYLHNCSEYQEAQFGIFKVGGCPINVNYRYKSDELVYLLENSDAEAVFFQSCYAMRIWEIRERLPKVKLFVQIDDGTESLLKGAVDYERAIRTHQPLPRRIQNPEGVYMLYTGGTTGMPKGCLLYTSPSPRDR
;
A
#
# COMPACT_ATOMS: atom_id res chain seq x y z
N MET A 1 -19.90 -16.51 0.70
CA MET A 1 -19.92 -15.04 0.74
C MET A 1 -18.50 -14.61 0.39
N ASP A 2 -18.30 -14.16 -0.83
CA ASP A 2 -16.97 -13.82 -1.33
C ASP A 2 -16.65 -12.38 -0.91
N PHE A 3 -15.76 -12.24 0.07
CA PHE A 3 -15.34 -10.94 0.59
C PHE A 3 -14.03 -10.51 -0.05
N HIS A 4 -14.02 -9.33 -0.64
CA HIS A 4 -12.80 -8.62 -0.93
C HIS A 4 -12.31 -7.85 0.31
N PHE A 5 -11.00 -7.68 0.50
CA PHE A 5 -10.43 -6.95 1.65
C PHE A 5 -11.02 -5.53 1.80
N ALA A 6 -11.14 -4.77 0.70
CA ALA A 6 -11.74 -3.44 0.72
C ALA A 6 -13.18 -3.48 1.24
N SER A 7 -14.01 -4.41 0.73
CA SER A 7 -15.42 -4.52 1.12
C SER A 7 -15.59 -4.82 2.61
N ALA A 8 -14.72 -5.68 3.17
CA ALA A 8 -14.75 -5.99 4.60
C ALA A 8 -14.50 -4.73 5.46
N TRP A 9 -13.50 -3.92 5.10
CA TRP A 9 -13.17 -2.70 5.83
C TRP A 9 -14.22 -1.59 5.64
N GLU A 10 -14.80 -1.48 4.45
CA GLU A 10 -15.91 -0.57 4.17
C GLU A 10 -17.16 -0.88 5.02
N ILE A 11 -17.50 -2.16 5.17
CA ILE A 11 -18.61 -2.59 6.06
C ILE A 11 -18.33 -2.19 7.51
N VAL A 12 -17.10 -2.33 7.98
CA VAL A 12 -16.73 -1.91 9.35
C VAL A 12 -16.82 -0.39 9.49
N ALA A 13 -16.33 0.36 8.51
CA ALA A 13 -16.40 1.82 8.50
C ALA A 13 -17.85 2.34 8.54
N ASP A 14 -18.77 1.68 7.80
CA ASP A 14 -20.20 2.03 7.84
C ASP A 14 -20.85 1.71 9.18
N LYS A 15 -20.51 0.55 9.74
CA LYS A 15 -21.12 0.10 11.00
C LYS A 15 -20.61 0.85 12.23
N TYR A 16 -19.33 1.28 12.20
CA TYR A 16 -18.65 1.87 13.34
C TYR A 16 -17.85 3.13 12.98
N PRO A 17 -18.42 4.12 12.28
CA PRO A 17 -17.68 5.26 11.71
C PRO A 17 -16.87 6.05 12.72
N ASN A 18 -17.38 6.20 13.94
CA ASN A 18 -16.77 7.01 14.99
C ASN A 18 -15.88 6.20 15.96
N ARG A 19 -15.76 4.88 15.77
CA ARG A 19 -14.83 4.07 16.57
C ARG A 19 -13.43 4.22 16.02
N VAL A 20 -12.44 4.01 16.88
CA VAL A 20 -11.03 4.03 16.51
C VAL A 20 -10.73 2.85 15.60
N ALA A 21 -10.15 3.14 14.45
CA ALA A 21 -9.65 2.16 13.47
C ALA A 21 -8.18 1.83 13.74
N THR A 22 -7.34 2.86 13.92
CA THR A 22 -5.91 2.72 14.18
C THR A 22 -5.45 3.71 15.24
N ILE A 23 -4.35 3.38 15.92
CA ILE A 23 -3.63 4.28 16.81
C ILE A 23 -2.15 4.22 16.41
N SER A 24 -1.56 5.36 16.04
CA SER A 24 -0.14 5.51 15.77
C SER A 24 0.37 6.75 16.48
N ASP A 25 1.49 6.63 17.20
CA ASP A 25 2.08 7.72 18.00
C ASP A 25 1.05 8.44 18.90
N ASP A 26 0.23 7.65 19.60
CA ASP A 26 -0.86 8.09 20.47
C ASP A 26 -1.96 8.92 19.76
N LYS A 27 -1.99 8.94 18.44
CA LYS A 27 -3.01 9.61 17.63
C LYS A 27 -4.03 8.59 17.14
N PRO A 28 -5.26 8.61 17.68
CA PRO A 28 -6.34 7.76 17.21
C PRO A 28 -6.90 8.28 15.89
N LEU A 29 -7.17 7.38 14.95
CA LEU A 29 -7.89 7.65 13.72
C LEU A 29 -9.21 6.89 13.71
N SER A 30 -10.31 7.59 13.39
CA SER A 30 -11.64 6.96 13.31
C SER A 30 -11.78 6.12 12.03
N TRP A 31 -12.69 5.13 12.02
CA TRP A 31 -13.00 4.36 10.81
C TRP A 31 -13.48 5.24 9.65
N LYS A 32 -14.24 6.29 9.93
CA LYS A 32 -14.68 7.26 8.93
C LYS A 32 -13.49 7.99 8.28
N ASP A 33 -12.54 8.47 9.09
CA ASP A 33 -11.39 9.19 8.58
C ASP A 33 -10.41 8.25 7.88
N PHE A 34 -10.19 7.07 8.43
CA PHE A 34 -9.37 6.01 7.83
C PHE A 34 -9.89 5.64 6.43
N GLU A 35 -11.20 5.38 6.31
CA GLU A 35 -11.84 5.07 5.03
C GLU A 35 -11.72 6.23 4.03
N ARG A 36 -11.98 7.48 4.47
CA ARG A 36 -11.84 8.66 3.62
C ARG A 36 -10.41 8.83 3.12
N ARG A 37 -9.41 8.72 3.99
CA ARG A 37 -7.98 8.87 3.64
C ARG A 37 -7.55 7.78 2.67
N ALA A 38 -7.89 6.53 2.93
CA ALA A 38 -7.65 5.42 2.01
C ALA A 38 -8.30 5.63 0.64
N SER A 39 -9.53 6.20 0.60
CA SER A 39 -10.21 6.52 -0.66
C SER A 39 -9.52 7.66 -1.43
N CYS A 40 -8.89 8.63 -0.77
CA CYS A 40 -8.06 9.65 -1.44
C CYS A 40 -6.79 9.02 -2.05
N ILE A 41 -6.15 8.08 -1.35
CA ILE A 41 -5.02 7.32 -1.91
C ILE A 41 -5.45 6.47 -3.10
N ALA A 42 -6.64 5.86 -3.07
CA ALA A 42 -7.19 5.15 -4.21
C ALA A 42 -7.35 6.06 -5.43
N SER A 43 -7.82 7.31 -5.25
CA SER A 43 -7.89 8.32 -6.33
C SER A 43 -6.50 8.66 -6.90
N LEU A 44 -5.50 8.86 -6.04
CA LEU A 44 -4.12 9.09 -6.48
C LEU A 44 -3.60 7.93 -7.33
N LEU A 45 -3.86 6.69 -6.91
CA LEU A 45 -3.44 5.49 -7.64
C LEU A 45 -4.08 5.44 -9.04
N GLU A 46 -5.38 5.70 -9.15
CA GLU A 46 -6.08 5.74 -10.44
C GLU A 46 -5.58 6.85 -11.36
N GLU A 47 -5.30 8.04 -10.82
CA GLU A 47 -4.73 9.16 -11.60
C GLU A 47 -3.40 8.76 -12.27
N HIS A 48 -2.63 7.88 -11.61
CA HIS A 48 -1.37 7.36 -12.14
C HIS A 48 -1.52 6.05 -12.93
N GLY A 49 -2.75 5.68 -13.29
CA GLY A 49 -3.05 4.51 -14.10
C GLY A 49 -2.84 3.18 -13.38
N LEU A 50 -2.94 3.17 -12.05
CA LEU A 50 -2.93 1.94 -11.25
C LEU A 50 -4.39 1.52 -10.96
N GLY A 51 -4.65 0.22 -11.05
CA GLY A 51 -5.99 -0.34 -10.88
C GLY A 51 -5.94 -1.81 -10.54
N ALA A 52 -6.90 -2.59 -11.09
CA ALA A 52 -6.95 -4.03 -10.91
C ALA A 52 -5.61 -4.67 -11.31
N ASP A 53 -5.15 -5.59 -10.47
CA ASP A 53 -3.87 -6.33 -10.61
C ASP A 53 -2.59 -5.48 -10.51
N SER A 54 -2.67 -4.15 -10.44
CA SER A 54 -1.50 -3.31 -10.17
C SER A 54 -0.91 -3.61 -8.78
N LYS A 55 0.40 -3.57 -8.68
CA LYS A 55 1.11 -3.92 -7.46
C LYS A 55 1.82 -2.71 -6.86
N ALA A 56 1.68 -2.53 -5.54
CA ALA A 56 2.29 -1.41 -4.84
C ALA A 56 3.06 -1.85 -3.60
N GLY A 57 4.35 -1.51 -3.55
CA GLY A 57 5.24 -1.81 -2.44
C GLY A 57 5.02 -0.85 -1.27
N LEU A 58 4.89 -1.40 -0.06
CA LEU A 58 4.79 -0.66 1.19
C LEU A 58 6.12 -0.79 1.95
N TYR A 59 7.05 0.13 1.69
CA TYR A 59 8.38 0.20 2.30
C TYR A 59 8.37 1.18 3.49
N LEU A 60 7.64 0.78 4.52
CA LEU A 60 7.26 1.62 5.67
C LEU A 60 7.51 0.88 6.98
N HIS A 61 7.75 1.63 8.05
CA HIS A 61 7.54 1.13 9.41
C HIS A 61 6.04 0.99 9.70
N ASN A 62 5.72 0.42 10.86
CA ASN A 62 4.34 0.38 11.33
C ASN A 62 3.85 1.79 11.64
N CYS A 63 2.90 2.28 10.86
CA CYS A 63 2.26 3.59 10.99
C CYS A 63 0.84 3.52 10.45
N SER A 64 0.01 4.53 10.70
CA SER A 64 -1.37 4.58 10.18
C SER A 64 -1.38 4.60 8.66
N GLU A 65 -0.46 5.34 8.05
CA GLU A 65 -0.34 5.49 6.60
C GLU A 65 -0.06 4.16 5.89
N TYR A 66 0.61 3.20 6.57
CA TYR A 66 0.78 1.84 6.04
C TYR A 66 -0.58 1.18 5.78
N GLN A 67 -1.47 1.22 6.76
CA GLN A 67 -2.78 0.59 6.66
C GLN A 67 -3.71 1.37 5.73
N GLU A 68 -3.64 2.70 5.73
CA GLU A 68 -4.40 3.55 4.81
C GLU A 68 -4.00 3.30 3.34
N ALA A 69 -2.70 3.24 3.05
CA ALA A 69 -2.19 2.93 1.72
C ALA A 69 -2.57 1.50 1.30
N GLN A 70 -2.45 0.53 2.20
CA GLN A 70 -2.88 -0.85 1.96
C GLN A 70 -4.37 -0.92 1.59
N PHE A 71 -5.22 -0.20 2.34
CA PHE A 71 -6.65 -0.14 2.06
C PHE A 71 -6.93 0.58 0.72
N GLY A 72 -6.23 1.69 0.44
CA GLY A 72 -6.31 2.42 -0.82
C GLY A 72 -5.97 1.54 -2.03
N ILE A 73 -4.92 0.71 -1.92
CA ILE A 73 -4.53 -0.25 -2.96
C ILE A 73 -5.63 -1.30 -3.16
N PHE A 74 -6.20 -1.84 -2.09
CA PHE A 74 -7.32 -2.77 -2.20
C PHE A 74 -8.57 -2.12 -2.85
N LYS A 75 -8.83 -0.83 -2.60
CA LYS A 75 -9.98 -0.11 -3.17
C LYS A 75 -9.91 0.03 -4.70
N VAL A 76 -8.74 0.04 -5.28
CA VAL A 76 -8.55 0.02 -6.74
C VAL A 76 -8.45 -1.39 -7.32
N GLY A 77 -8.59 -2.43 -6.49
CA GLY A 77 -8.41 -3.83 -6.90
C GLY A 77 -6.96 -4.24 -7.07
N GLY A 78 -6.03 -3.44 -6.55
CA GLY A 78 -4.60 -3.70 -6.61
C GLY A 78 -4.11 -4.66 -5.51
N CYS A 79 -2.85 -5.05 -5.62
CA CYS A 79 -2.17 -5.95 -4.71
C CYS A 79 -1.10 -5.19 -3.89
N PRO A 80 -1.30 -4.96 -2.60
CA PRO A 80 -0.25 -4.41 -1.75
C PRO A 80 0.83 -5.46 -1.51
N ILE A 81 2.09 -5.00 -1.45
CA ILE A 81 3.27 -5.82 -1.20
C ILE A 81 3.90 -5.34 0.09
N ASN A 82 3.98 -6.22 1.08
CA ASN A 82 4.74 -5.92 2.30
C ASN A 82 6.24 -5.97 1.99
N VAL A 83 6.91 -4.83 2.12
CA VAL A 83 8.36 -4.71 1.92
C VAL A 83 9.05 -4.56 3.26
N ASN A 84 9.98 -5.46 3.57
CA ASN A 84 10.74 -5.38 4.81
C ASN A 84 11.59 -4.08 4.82
N TYR A 85 11.32 -3.20 5.76
CA TYR A 85 11.99 -1.91 5.93
C TYR A 85 13.52 -2.02 6.16
N ARG A 86 14.02 -3.19 6.53
CA ARG A 86 15.46 -3.47 6.72
C ARG A 86 16.20 -3.75 5.41
N TYR A 87 15.48 -3.99 4.30
CA TYR A 87 16.12 -4.28 3.02
C TYR A 87 16.98 -3.11 2.55
N LYS A 88 18.16 -3.45 2.04
CA LYS A 88 19.10 -2.54 1.39
C LYS A 88 18.79 -2.43 -0.11
N SER A 89 19.55 -1.60 -0.80
CA SER A 89 19.29 -1.23 -2.20
C SER A 89 19.09 -2.44 -3.12
N ASP A 90 19.96 -3.44 -3.09
CA ASP A 90 19.87 -4.59 -4.01
C ASP A 90 18.72 -5.54 -3.66
N GLU A 91 18.46 -5.77 -2.37
CA GLU A 91 17.32 -6.59 -1.92
C GLU A 91 15.99 -5.91 -2.28
N LEU A 92 15.94 -4.58 -2.14
CA LEU A 92 14.77 -3.78 -2.45
C LEU A 92 14.48 -3.77 -3.95
N VAL A 93 15.51 -3.58 -4.79
CA VAL A 93 15.39 -3.68 -6.26
C VAL A 93 14.88 -5.07 -6.64
N TYR A 94 15.53 -6.13 -6.13
CA TYR A 94 15.10 -7.49 -6.43
C TYR A 94 13.61 -7.71 -6.09
N LEU A 95 13.17 -7.30 -4.90
CA LEU A 95 11.79 -7.51 -4.49
C LEU A 95 10.82 -6.73 -5.37
N LEU A 96 11.09 -5.44 -5.62
CA LEU A 96 10.19 -4.58 -6.39
C LEU A 96 10.13 -4.99 -7.87
N GLU A 97 11.23 -5.43 -8.47
CA GLU A 97 11.23 -5.97 -9.83
C GLU A 97 10.54 -7.33 -9.92
N ASN A 98 10.87 -8.25 -8.99
CA ASN A 98 10.29 -9.61 -8.97
C ASN A 98 8.77 -9.60 -8.71
N SER A 99 8.28 -8.61 -7.97
CA SER A 99 6.86 -8.42 -7.71
C SER A 99 6.13 -7.66 -8.81
N ASP A 100 6.81 -7.13 -9.82
CA ASP A 100 6.26 -6.20 -10.82
C ASP A 100 5.61 -4.96 -10.18
N ALA A 101 6.23 -4.38 -9.16
CA ALA A 101 5.70 -3.20 -8.47
C ALA A 101 5.60 -1.99 -9.41
N GLU A 102 4.44 -1.35 -9.40
CA GLU A 102 4.14 -0.16 -10.22
C GLU A 102 4.08 1.12 -9.38
N ALA A 103 3.93 0.99 -8.05
CA ALA A 103 4.04 2.09 -7.10
C ALA A 103 4.85 1.68 -5.88
N VAL A 104 5.48 2.66 -5.22
CA VAL A 104 6.19 2.47 -3.96
C VAL A 104 5.82 3.58 -2.98
N PHE A 105 5.28 3.18 -1.83
CA PHE A 105 5.09 4.04 -0.66
C PHE A 105 6.29 3.87 0.27
N PHE A 106 6.89 4.96 0.71
CA PHE A 106 8.08 4.92 1.56
C PHE A 106 8.13 6.09 2.54
N GLN A 107 8.75 5.89 3.71
CA GLN A 107 9.00 6.97 4.66
C GLN A 107 10.21 7.81 4.29
N SER A 108 10.24 9.08 4.72
CA SER A 108 11.32 10.04 4.42
C SER A 108 12.70 9.52 4.78
N CYS A 109 12.85 8.78 5.88
CA CYS A 109 14.13 8.16 6.27
C CYS A 109 14.72 7.21 5.21
N TYR A 110 13.93 6.79 4.23
CA TYR A 110 14.38 5.94 3.11
C TYR A 110 14.54 6.70 1.79
N ALA A 111 14.33 8.02 1.77
CA ALA A 111 14.34 8.82 0.54
C ALA A 111 15.64 8.67 -0.27
N MET A 112 16.80 8.72 0.40
CA MET A 112 18.09 8.56 -0.28
C MET A 112 18.24 7.17 -0.91
N ARG A 113 17.77 6.11 -0.24
CA ARG A 113 17.80 4.75 -0.79
C ARG A 113 16.91 4.61 -2.02
N ILE A 114 15.69 5.18 -1.97
CA ILE A 114 14.79 5.22 -3.13
C ILE A 114 15.41 6.01 -4.28
N TRP A 115 16.08 7.15 -3.98
CA TRP A 115 16.79 7.93 -4.98
C TRP A 115 17.87 7.11 -5.72
N GLU A 116 18.67 6.35 -4.99
CA GLU A 116 19.74 5.52 -5.54
C GLU A 116 19.24 4.42 -6.47
N ILE A 117 18.07 3.85 -6.19
CA ILE A 117 17.58 2.67 -6.91
C ILE A 117 16.51 2.97 -7.95
N ARG A 118 15.90 4.15 -7.98
CA ARG A 118 14.71 4.44 -8.79
C ARG A 118 14.93 4.20 -10.30
N GLU A 119 16.13 4.49 -10.81
CA GLU A 119 16.47 4.27 -12.23
C GLU A 119 16.56 2.77 -12.58
N ARG A 120 16.65 1.91 -11.57
CA ARG A 120 16.66 0.46 -11.69
C ARG A 120 15.24 -0.15 -11.61
N LEU A 121 14.21 0.68 -11.47
CA LEU A 121 12.81 0.28 -11.27
C LEU A 121 11.91 0.83 -12.40
N PRO A 122 12.10 0.40 -13.66
CA PRO A 122 11.43 1.01 -14.81
C PRO A 122 9.91 0.81 -14.83
N LYS A 123 9.37 -0.14 -14.06
CA LYS A 123 7.92 -0.39 -13.95
C LYS A 123 7.25 0.52 -12.93
N VAL A 124 8.00 1.12 -12.00
CA VAL A 124 7.44 1.99 -10.97
C VAL A 124 7.08 3.33 -11.58
N LYS A 125 5.79 3.62 -11.65
CA LYS A 125 5.20 4.85 -12.20
C LYS A 125 5.00 5.92 -11.13
N LEU A 126 4.89 5.51 -9.85
CA LEU A 126 4.51 6.37 -8.74
C LEU A 126 5.36 6.08 -7.49
N PHE A 127 6.00 7.13 -6.98
CA PHE A 127 6.67 7.14 -5.69
C PHE A 127 5.89 8.06 -4.75
N VAL A 128 5.46 7.55 -3.59
CA VAL A 128 4.72 8.32 -2.57
C VAL A 128 5.52 8.35 -1.29
N GLN A 129 5.88 9.54 -0.85
CA GLN A 129 6.66 9.73 0.37
C GLN A 129 5.78 10.13 1.54
N ILE A 130 5.93 9.42 2.65
CA ILE A 130 5.34 9.73 3.95
C ILE A 130 6.38 10.48 4.78
N ASP A 131 6.03 11.68 5.21
CA ASP A 131 6.89 12.52 6.02
C ASP A 131 7.00 11.97 7.46
N ASP A 132 8.21 11.65 7.87
CA ASP A 132 8.58 11.25 9.24
C ASP A 132 9.51 12.27 9.91
N GLY A 133 9.69 13.44 9.29
CA GLY A 133 10.53 14.54 9.79
C GLY A 133 12.02 14.36 9.57
N THR A 134 12.47 13.34 8.85
CA THR A 134 13.92 13.05 8.69
C THR A 134 14.52 13.69 7.43
N GLU A 135 13.84 13.63 6.29
CA GLU A 135 14.31 14.11 5.00
C GLU A 135 13.23 14.90 4.26
N SER A 136 13.66 15.83 3.43
CA SER A 136 12.75 16.59 2.57
C SER A 136 12.12 15.71 1.49
N LEU A 137 11.05 16.24 0.87
CA LEU A 137 10.36 15.54 -0.22
C LEU A 137 11.32 15.24 -1.38
N LEU A 138 11.44 13.98 -1.72
CA LEU A 138 12.26 13.49 -2.82
C LEU A 138 11.76 14.06 -4.16
N LYS A 139 12.66 14.57 -4.97
CA LYS A 139 12.29 15.08 -6.30
C LYS A 139 11.64 13.99 -7.15
N GLY A 140 10.42 14.23 -7.58
CA GLY A 140 9.61 13.30 -8.38
C GLY A 140 8.73 12.37 -7.55
N ALA A 141 8.79 12.43 -6.22
CA ALA A 141 7.82 11.76 -5.37
C ALA A 141 6.62 12.66 -5.07
N VAL A 142 5.49 12.03 -4.78
CA VAL A 142 4.26 12.68 -4.30
C VAL A 142 4.28 12.69 -2.78
N ASP A 143 3.99 13.82 -2.17
CA ASP A 143 3.80 13.94 -0.73
C ASP A 143 2.45 13.31 -0.34
N TYR A 144 2.48 12.38 0.62
CA TYR A 144 1.32 11.61 1.05
C TYR A 144 0.19 12.49 1.59
N GLU A 145 0.49 13.39 2.52
CA GLU A 145 -0.52 14.26 3.14
C GLU A 145 -1.07 15.29 2.15
N ARG A 146 -0.25 15.76 1.22
CA ARG A 146 -0.72 16.62 0.13
C ARG A 146 -1.71 15.85 -0.74
N ALA A 147 -1.42 14.59 -1.09
CA ALA A 147 -2.34 13.76 -1.87
C ALA A 147 -3.70 13.62 -1.15
N ILE A 148 -3.69 13.33 0.16
CA ILE A 148 -4.92 13.25 0.97
C ILE A 148 -5.73 14.56 0.93
N ARG A 149 -5.06 15.72 0.91
CA ARG A 149 -5.73 17.03 0.88
C ARG A 149 -6.25 17.44 -0.49
N THR A 150 -5.62 16.99 -1.56
CA THR A 150 -5.93 17.43 -2.93
C THR A 150 -6.84 16.52 -3.71
N HIS A 151 -6.89 15.22 -3.36
CA HIS A 151 -7.77 14.27 -4.04
C HIS A 151 -9.12 14.14 -3.34
N GLN A 152 -10.16 13.99 -4.16
CA GLN A 152 -11.47 13.61 -3.66
C GLN A 152 -11.48 12.10 -3.39
N PRO A 153 -12.19 11.63 -2.35
CA PRO A 153 -12.33 10.21 -2.08
C PRO A 153 -12.91 9.45 -3.28
N LEU A 154 -12.27 8.37 -3.68
CA LEU A 154 -12.77 7.50 -4.74
C LEU A 154 -14.10 6.87 -4.31
N PRO A 155 -15.14 6.93 -5.17
CA PRO A 155 -16.39 6.22 -4.91
C PRO A 155 -16.16 4.72 -4.76
N ARG A 156 -16.90 4.11 -3.84
CA ARG A 156 -16.85 2.66 -3.64
C ARG A 156 -17.31 1.92 -4.90
N ARG A 157 -16.68 0.79 -5.16
CA ARG A 157 -16.98 -0.08 -6.29
C ARG A 157 -17.16 -1.50 -5.79
N ILE A 158 -17.96 -2.27 -6.55
CA ILE A 158 -18.00 -3.73 -6.36
C ILE A 158 -16.65 -4.28 -6.80
N GLN A 159 -15.92 -4.87 -5.86
CA GLN A 159 -14.63 -5.48 -6.12
C GLN A 159 -14.80 -6.94 -6.54
N ASN A 160 -13.89 -7.42 -7.41
CA ASN A 160 -13.77 -8.85 -7.66
C ASN A 160 -13.43 -9.56 -6.34
N PRO A 161 -14.12 -10.67 -5.95
CA PRO A 161 -13.84 -11.40 -4.73
C PRO A 161 -12.41 -11.96 -4.64
N GLU A 162 -11.67 -12.04 -5.74
CA GLU A 162 -10.29 -12.50 -5.78
C GLU A 162 -9.27 -11.43 -5.37
N GLY A 163 -9.51 -10.76 -4.23
CA GLY A 163 -8.53 -9.83 -3.66
C GLY A 163 -7.21 -10.54 -3.32
N VAL A 164 -6.10 -9.92 -3.69
CA VAL A 164 -4.75 -10.49 -3.53
C VAL A 164 -3.90 -9.60 -2.63
N TYR A 165 -3.17 -10.24 -1.71
CA TYR A 165 -2.12 -9.61 -0.91
C TYR A 165 -0.82 -10.38 -1.09
N MET A 166 0.29 -9.67 -1.33
CA MET A 166 1.58 -10.32 -1.56
C MET A 166 2.50 -10.14 -0.35
N LEU A 167 2.94 -11.27 0.19
CA LEU A 167 3.95 -11.33 1.25
C LEU A 167 5.26 -11.92 0.72
N TYR A 168 6.37 -11.28 1.05
CA TYR A 168 7.69 -11.84 0.83
C TYR A 168 8.22 -12.45 2.12
N THR A 169 8.47 -13.76 2.09
CA THR A 169 9.04 -14.48 3.21
C THR A 169 10.55 -14.59 3.06
N GLY A 170 11.30 -14.25 4.12
CA GLY A 170 12.74 -14.48 4.17
C GLY A 170 13.02 -15.99 4.14
N GLY A 171 13.62 -16.47 3.06
CA GLY A 171 14.14 -17.84 3.01
C GLY A 171 15.40 -17.95 3.88
N THR A 172 15.56 -19.06 4.60
CA THR A 172 16.77 -19.34 5.40
C THR A 172 18.00 -19.58 4.53
N THR A 173 17.85 -19.76 3.21
CA THR A 173 18.89 -20.19 2.27
C THR A 173 18.88 -19.50 0.91
N GLY A 174 18.27 -18.31 0.76
CA GLY A 174 18.21 -17.63 -0.54
C GLY A 174 17.42 -16.33 -0.56
N MET A 175 17.21 -15.79 -1.76
CA MET A 175 16.43 -14.57 -1.98
C MET A 175 14.98 -14.75 -1.50
N PRO A 176 14.34 -13.69 -0.96
CA PRO A 176 12.95 -13.74 -0.52
C PRO A 176 12.02 -14.20 -1.64
N LYS A 177 11.03 -15.04 -1.29
CA LYS A 177 10.02 -15.53 -2.23
C LYS A 177 8.69 -14.87 -1.96
N GLY A 178 8.02 -14.40 -3.02
CA GLY A 178 6.67 -13.85 -2.95
C GLY A 178 5.63 -14.96 -2.77
N CYS A 179 4.73 -14.77 -1.82
CA CYS A 179 3.55 -15.60 -1.60
C CYS A 179 2.30 -14.76 -1.82
N LEU A 180 1.41 -15.22 -2.69
CA LEU A 180 0.11 -14.58 -2.92
C LEU A 180 -0.92 -15.17 -1.96
N LEU A 181 -1.55 -14.30 -1.18
CA LEU A 181 -2.69 -14.64 -0.32
C LEU A 181 -3.96 -14.15 -1.00
N TYR A 182 -4.90 -15.06 -1.21
CA TYR A 182 -6.20 -14.78 -1.83
C TYR A 182 -7.29 -14.70 -0.78
N THR A 183 -8.32 -13.88 -1.01
CA THR A 183 -9.51 -13.81 -0.15
C THR A 183 -10.46 -14.98 -0.33
N SER A 184 -10.41 -15.68 -1.48
CA SER A 184 -11.18 -16.89 -1.71
C SER A 184 -10.52 -18.11 -1.09
N PRO A 185 -11.30 -19.15 -0.67
CA PRO A 185 -10.74 -20.38 -0.12
C PRO A 185 -9.77 -21.04 -1.10
N SER A 186 -8.65 -21.53 -0.57
CA SER A 186 -7.70 -22.32 -1.36
C SER A 186 -8.39 -23.55 -1.96
N PRO A 187 -8.00 -24.01 -3.16
CA PRO A 187 -8.49 -25.28 -3.71
C PRO A 187 -8.27 -26.50 -2.78
N ARG A 188 -7.38 -26.37 -1.78
CA ARG A 188 -7.15 -27.39 -0.75
C ARG A 188 -8.18 -27.37 0.38
N ASP A 189 -8.99 -26.33 0.47
CA ASP A 189 -10.01 -26.13 1.52
C ASP A 189 -11.41 -26.58 1.04
N ARG A 190 -11.49 -27.21 -0.13
CA ARG A 190 -12.70 -27.78 -0.74
C ARG A 190 -12.74 -29.30 -0.64
#